data_9a110ff9a3a7b0c08d0533653960d8ee
#
_entry.id   9a110ff9a3a7b0c08d0533653960d8ee
#
_cell.length_a   1.000
_cell.length_b   1.000
_cell.length_c   1.000
_cell.angle_alpha   90.00
_cell.angle_beta   90.00
_cell.angle_gamma   90.00
#
_symmetry.space_group_name_H-M   'P 1'
#
loop_
_entity.id
_entity.type
_entity.pdbx_description
1 polymer ?
#
loop_
_entity_poly.entity_id
_entity_poly.type
_entity_poly.pdbx_seq_one_letter_code
_entity_poly.pdbx_strand_id
1 'polypeptide(L)'
;YLQSNFFRLMVAVTRDEPDVEEIEQIISVDATLTYGLLKMANSCYFALRHKVATVRQAIMTMGLSELKQWVYLLSASNAENQMEEGAEEFLRLSFMRASFCSNLMNYAKDMPISKPEAYLMGMFSTLNYLIDAPLEEILEQIPLCAEAKEGLLHHTGRCGMLYDLALSYERANWARIDELAEGLGIPTNLLTSLYFSCMEEVNRVWNEITRPEPSQLEAGLAEERGT
;
A
#
# COMPACT_ATOMS: atom_id res chain seq x y z
N TYR A 1 2.89 14.60 7.85
CA TYR A 1 1.74 13.87 7.27
C TYR A 1 1.87 12.35 7.46
N LEU A 2 3.04 11.76 7.25
CA LEU A 2 3.31 10.34 7.61
C LEU A 2 3.23 10.09 9.12
N GLN A 3 3.58 11.09 9.93
CA GLN A 3 3.30 11.07 11.36
C GLN A 3 1.80 10.94 11.64
N SER A 4 0.92 11.50 10.79
CA SER A 4 -0.52 11.41 10.97
C SER A 4 -1.06 9.99 10.75
N ASN A 5 -0.63 9.28 9.71
CA ASN A 5 -1.09 7.92 9.43
C ASN A 5 -0.59 6.92 10.49
N PHE A 6 0.68 7.03 10.88
CA PHE A 6 1.25 6.26 11.97
C PHE A 6 0.59 6.58 13.32
N PHE A 7 0.33 7.87 13.60
CA PHE A 7 -0.37 8.30 14.80
C PHE A 7 -1.80 7.73 14.85
N ARG A 8 -2.53 7.76 13.73
CA ARG A 8 -3.86 7.14 13.63
C ARG A 8 -3.81 5.63 13.88
N LEU A 9 -2.78 4.94 13.35
CA LEU A 9 -2.58 3.53 13.63
C LEU A 9 -2.36 3.29 15.12
N MET A 10 -1.53 4.10 15.78
CA MET A 10 -1.33 4.03 17.22
C MET A 10 -2.64 4.20 17.98
N VAL A 11 -3.43 5.22 17.65
CA VAL A 11 -4.73 5.45 18.26
C VAL A 11 -5.68 4.28 18.02
N ALA A 12 -5.77 3.79 16.79
CA ALA A 12 -6.66 2.69 16.44
C ALA A 12 -6.34 1.38 17.19
N VAL A 13 -5.05 1.05 17.36
CA VAL A 13 -4.63 -0.19 18.06
C VAL A 13 -4.71 -0.07 19.59
N THR A 14 -4.77 1.14 20.14
CA THR A 14 -4.78 1.37 21.61
C THR A 14 -6.17 1.50 22.19
N ARG A 15 -7.22 1.55 21.37
CA ARG A 15 -8.63 1.58 21.85
C ARG A 15 -8.93 0.32 22.67
N ASP A 16 -9.90 0.42 23.56
CA ASP A 16 -10.38 -0.73 24.36
C ASP A 16 -10.95 -1.84 23.46
N GLU A 17 -11.66 -1.44 22.40
CA GLU A 17 -12.17 -2.31 21.35
C GLU A 17 -11.60 -1.87 20.00
N PRO A 18 -10.42 -2.41 19.57
CA PRO A 18 -9.82 -2.06 18.31
C PRO A 18 -10.63 -2.58 17.12
N ASP A 19 -10.91 -1.70 16.15
CA ASP A 19 -11.55 -2.09 14.90
C ASP A 19 -10.52 -2.60 13.91
N VAL A 20 -10.56 -3.90 13.64
CA VAL A 20 -9.65 -4.57 12.71
C VAL A 20 -9.77 -4.04 11.29
N GLU A 21 -10.98 -3.66 10.85
CA GLU A 21 -11.21 -3.12 9.51
C GLU A 21 -10.57 -1.73 9.36
N GLU A 22 -10.70 -0.87 10.38
CA GLU A 22 -10.03 0.44 10.40
C GLU A 22 -8.51 0.28 10.37
N ILE A 23 -7.96 -0.61 11.20
CA ILE A 23 -6.52 -0.90 11.25
C ILE A 23 -6.02 -1.42 9.90
N GLU A 24 -6.74 -2.37 9.28
CA GLU A 24 -6.41 -2.89 7.96
C GLU A 24 -6.39 -1.78 6.91
N GLN A 25 -7.38 -0.89 6.89
CA GLN A 25 -7.44 0.24 5.97
C GLN A 25 -6.25 1.18 6.14
N ILE A 26 -5.91 1.55 7.38
CA ILE A 26 -4.77 2.44 7.64
C ILE A 26 -3.45 1.83 7.14
N ILE A 27 -3.23 0.55 7.39
CA ILE A 27 -1.99 -0.14 6.98
C ILE A 27 -1.96 -0.34 5.47
N SER A 28 -3.08 -0.74 4.85
CA SER A 28 -3.14 -1.14 3.43
C SER A 28 -2.89 0.01 2.46
N VAL A 29 -3.02 1.25 2.87
CA VAL A 29 -2.76 2.43 2.03
C VAL A 29 -1.33 2.94 2.14
N ASP A 30 -0.54 2.38 3.05
CA ASP A 30 0.83 2.80 3.34
C ASP A 30 1.80 1.65 3.01
N ALA A 31 2.64 1.87 1.99
CA ALA A 31 3.58 0.86 1.52
C ALA A 31 4.58 0.42 2.58
N THR A 32 5.05 1.36 3.41
CA THR A 32 6.03 1.10 4.47
C THR A 32 5.41 0.26 5.60
N LEU A 33 4.20 0.63 6.02
CA LEU A 33 3.47 -0.13 7.04
C LEU A 33 3.09 -1.52 6.53
N THR A 34 2.59 -1.63 5.29
CA THR A 34 2.26 -2.92 4.67
C THR A 34 3.49 -3.82 4.57
N TYR A 35 4.62 -3.29 4.08
CA TYR A 35 5.88 -4.03 4.02
C TYR A 35 6.33 -4.50 5.40
N GLY A 36 6.39 -3.59 6.38
CA GLY A 36 6.81 -3.91 7.75
C GLY A 36 5.95 -4.97 8.41
N LEU A 37 4.62 -4.87 8.27
CA LEU A 37 3.68 -5.83 8.81
C LEU A 37 3.85 -7.22 8.18
N LEU A 38 3.92 -7.31 6.85
CA LEU A 38 4.09 -8.59 6.15
C LEU A 38 5.45 -9.22 6.45
N LYS A 39 6.51 -8.43 6.53
CA LYS A 39 7.84 -8.90 6.95
C LYS A 39 7.82 -9.46 8.36
N MET A 40 7.19 -8.77 9.30
CA MET A 40 7.06 -9.21 10.69
C MET A 40 6.24 -10.50 10.80
N ALA A 41 5.06 -10.54 10.17
CA ALA A 41 4.18 -11.70 10.20
C ALA A 41 4.82 -12.97 9.58
N ASN A 42 5.69 -12.79 8.58
CA ASN A 42 6.42 -13.89 7.92
C ASN A 42 7.80 -14.19 8.55
N SER A 43 8.16 -13.52 9.62
CA SER A 43 9.42 -13.78 10.32
C SER A 43 9.42 -15.16 10.98
N CYS A 44 10.61 -15.66 11.31
CA CYS A 44 10.79 -16.94 12.02
C CYS A 44 10.07 -17.01 13.37
N TYR A 45 9.72 -15.86 13.94
CA TYR A 45 9.01 -15.75 15.22
C TYR A 45 7.64 -16.44 15.19
N PHE A 46 6.91 -16.34 14.06
CA PHE A 46 5.57 -16.92 13.93
C PHE A 46 5.58 -18.35 13.38
N ALA A 47 6.71 -18.87 12.92
CA ALA A 47 6.91 -20.25 12.44
C ALA A 47 5.77 -20.79 11.55
N LEU A 48 5.27 -19.99 10.64
CA LEU A 48 4.10 -20.29 9.82
C LEU A 48 4.40 -21.39 8.80
N ARG A 49 3.43 -22.30 8.60
CA ARG A 49 3.48 -23.31 7.54
C ARG A 49 3.33 -22.69 6.14
N HIS A 50 2.58 -21.60 6.03
CA HIS A 50 2.32 -20.88 4.80
C HIS A 50 2.61 -19.39 5.01
N LYS A 51 3.20 -18.76 3.99
CA LYS A 51 3.46 -17.32 4.02
C LYS A 51 2.16 -16.53 4.01
N VAL A 52 2.11 -15.50 4.83
CA VAL A 52 1.02 -14.51 4.87
C VAL A 52 1.22 -13.53 3.73
N ALA A 53 0.19 -13.35 2.90
CA ALA A 53 0.25 -12.56 1.68
C ALA A 53 -0.66 -11.31 1.68
N THR A 54 -1.47 -11.11 2.74
CA THR A 54 -2.36 -9.94 2.86
C THR A 54 -2.25 -9.29 4.23
N VAL A 55 -2.58 -7.99 4.30
CA VAL A 55 -2.61 -7.24 5.57
C VAL A 55 -3.59 -7.90 6.56
N ARG A 56 -4.80 -8.26 6.11
CA ARG A 56 -5.80 -8.94 6.95
C ARG A 56 -5.27 -10.26 7.52
N GLN A 57 -4.67 -11.10 6.68
CA GLN A 57 -4.07 -12.34 7.13
C GLN A 57 -2.95 -12.09 8.17
N ALA A 58 -2.12 -11.06 7.95
CA ALA A 58 -1.08 -10.69 8.89
C ALA A 58 -1.66 -10.31 10.26
N ILE A 59 -2.67 -9.43 10.28
CA ILE A 59 -3.34 -9.00 11.52
C ILE A 59 -3.96 -10.19 12.25
N MET A 60 -4.68 -11.06 11.52
CA MET A 60 -5.33 -12.23 12.10
C MET A 60 -4.33 -13.27 12.62
N THR A 61 -3.19 -13.42 11.96
CA THR A 61 -2.15 -14.37 12.35
C THR A 61 -1.35 -13.90 13.56
N MET A 62 -0.98 -12.62 13.58
CA MET A 62 -0.25 -12.02 14.71
C MET A 62 -1.13 -11.87 15.94
N GLY A 63 -2.39 -11.48 15.74
CA GLY A 63 -3.26 -11.05 16.80
C GLY A 63 -3.03 -9.58 17.22
N LEU A 64 -4.00 -9.02 17.93
CA LEU A 64 -3.97 -7.60 18.32
C LEU A 64 -2.88 -7.27 19.33
N SER A 65 -2.49 -8.21 20.18
CA SER A 65 -1.43 -8.00 21.20
C SER A 65 -0.07 -7.77 20.55
N GLU A 66 0.32 -8.67 19.64
CA GLU A 66 1.57 -8.59 18.89
C GLU A 66 1.59 -7.42 17.93
N LEU A 67 0.43 -7.11 17.32
CA LEU A 67 0.27 -5.94 16.48
C LEU A 67 0.51 -4.63 17.27
N LYS A 68 -0.04 -4.52 18.49
CA LYS A 68 0.22 -3.38 19.38
C LYS A 68 1.72 -3.24 19.70
N GLN A 69 2.37 -4.34 20.07
CA GLN A 69 3.81 -4.33 20.36
C GLN A 69 4.62 -3.89 19.16
N TRP A 70 4.29 -4.38 17.96
CA TRP A 70 4.95 -3.97 16.73
C TRP A 70 4.80 -2.47 16.45
N VAL A 71 3.58 -1.92 16.60
CA VAL A 71 3.32 -0.49 16.44
C VAL A 71 4.10 0.34 17.46
N TYR A 72 4.20 -0.10 18.72
CA TYR A 72 5.02 0.59 19.73
C TYR A 72 6.51 0.55 19.40
N LEU A 73 7.04 -0.56 18.89
CA LEU A 73 8.43 -0.66 18.46
C LEU A 73 8.73 0.27 17.29
N LEU A 74 7.80 0.37 16.33
CA LEU A 74 7.91 1.35 15.24
C LEU A 74 7.90 2.79 15.74
N SER A 75 7.15 3.11 16.79
CA SER A 75 7.14 4.46 17.37
C SER A 75 8.50 4.86 17.93
N ALA A 76 9.17 3.92 18.58
CA ALA A 76 10.51 4.16 19.13
C ALA A 76 11.56 4.34 18.02
N SER A 77 11.46 3.60 16.91
CA SER A 77 12.40 3.72 15.79
C SER A 77 12.15 4.96 14.92
N ASN A 78 10.88 5.39 14.77
CA ASN A 78 10.53 6.59 13.99
C ASN A 78 10.88 7.91 14.71
N ALA A 79 11.07 7.89 16.02
CA ALA A 79 11.51 9.08 16.75
C ALA A 79 12.93 9.53 16.34
N GLU A 80 13.73 8.67 15.74
CA GLU A 80 15.11 8.96 15.30
C GLU A 80 15.21 9.32 13.80
N ASN A 81 14.22 8.98 12.98
CA ASN A 81 14.23 9.21 11.52
C ASN A 81 13.21 10.28 11.12
N GLN A 82 13.69 11.49 10.83
CA GLN A 82 12.90 12.49 10.10
C GLN A 82 12.74 11.97 8.66
N MET A 83 11.49 11.69 8.24
CA MET A 83 11.23 11.27 6.87
C MET A 83 11.51 12.39 5.88
N GLU A 84 12.14 12.04 4.76
CA GLU A 84 12.50 12.98 3.70
C GLU A 84 11.27 13.68 3.08
N GLU A 85 11.46 14.93 2.69
CA GLU A 85 10.50 15.71 1.90
C GLU A 85 10.13 14.92 0.62
N GLY A 86 8.84 14.70 0.39
CA GLY A 86 8.35 13.96 -0.80
C GLY A 86 7.88 12.52 -0.54
N ALA A 87 8.12 11.95 0.63
CA ALA A 87 7.67 10.59 0.96
C ALA A 87 6.13 10.42 0.82
N GLU A 88 5.36 11.46 1.10
CA GLU A 88 3.91 11.46 0.95
C GLU A 88 3.47 11.24 -0.52
N GLU A 89 4.16 11.85 -1.47
CA GLU A 89 3.86 11.68 -2.89
C GLU A 89 4.12 10.24 -3.34
N PHE A 90 5.21 9.64 -2.88
CA PHE A 90 5.52 8.23 -3.19
C PHE A 90 4.52 7.26 -2.56
N LEU A 91 4.05 7.53 -1.36
CA LEU A 91 3.00 6.70 -0.72
C LEU A 91 1.67 6.80 -1.49
N ARG A 92 1.28 8.01 -1.88
CA ARG A 92 0.07 8.21 -2.68
C ARG A 92 0.18 7.55 -4.04
N LEU A 93 1.35 7.65 -4.67
CA LEU A 93 1.65 6.98 -5.93
C LEU A 93 1.60 5.46 -5.79
N SER A 94 2.16 4.91 -4.71
CA SER A 94 2.10 3.49 -4.38
C SER A 94 0.66 3.00 -4.27
N PHE A 95 -0.17 3.75 -3.55
CA PHE A 95 -1.57 3.41 -3.36
C PHE A 95 -2.34 3.48 -4.69
N MET A 96 -2.10 4.49 -5.52
CA MET A 96 -2.70 4.59 -6.85
C MET A 96 -2.32 3.40 -7.74
N ARG A 97 -1.03 3.02 -7.78
CA ARG A 97 -0.55 1.85 -8.54
C ARG A 97 -1.15 0.56 -8.02
N ALA A 98 -1.21 0.39 -6.70
CA ALA A 98 -1.84 -0.77 -6.06
C ALA A 98 -3.31 -0.92 -6.47
N SER A 99 -4.10 0.15 -6.34
CA SER A 99 -5.50 0.17 -6.71
C SER A 99 -5.70 -0.11 -8.20
N PHE A 100 -4.92 0.53 -9.07
CA PHE A 100 -5.06 0.35 -10.52
C PHE A 100 -4.64 -1.05 -10.96
N CYS A 101 -3.48 -1.58 -10.56
CA CYS A 101 -3.06 -2.95 -10.85
C CYS A 101 -4.08 -3.98 -10.37
N SER A 102 -4.60 -3.82 -9.16
CA SER A 102 -5.62 -4.70 -8.61
C SER A 102 -6.93 -4.68 -9.42
N ASN A 103 -7.40 -3.49 -9.83
CA ASN A 103 -8.64 -3.36 -10.61
C ASN A 103 -8.49 -3.83 -12.05
N LEU A 104 -7.32 -3.68 -12.67
CA LEU A 104 -7.01 -4.25 -13.99
C LEU A 104 -7.15 -5.77 -14.01
N MET A 105 -6.91 -6.45 -12.90
CA MET A 105 -7.06 -7.92 -12.77
C MET A 105 -8.48 -8.40 -13.00
N ASN A 106 -9.50 -7.55 -12.89
CA ASN A 106 -10.88 -7.92 -13.21
C ASN A 106 -11.09 -8.19 -14.70
N TYR A 107 -10.20 -7.70 -15.55
CA TYR A 107 -10.31 -7.74 -17.01
C TYR A 107 -9.13 -8.46 -17.67
N ALA A 108 -7.95 -8.47 -17.04
CA ALA A 108 -6.76 -9.14 -17.57
C ALA A 108 -6.95 -10.65 -17.62
N LYS A 109 -6.53 -11.26 -18.74
CA LYS A 109 -6.64 -12.71 -18.97
C LYS A 109 -5.31 -13.40 -18.64
N ASP A 110 -5.42 -14.67 -18.24
CA ASP A 110 -4.29 -15.59 -18.04
C ASP A 110 -3.17 -15.02 -17.15
N MET A 111 -3.56 -14.29 -16.11
CA MET A 111 -2.61 -13.74 -15.15
C MET A 111 -2.09 -14.82 -14.21
N PRO A 112 -0.76 -14.90 -13.99
CA PRO A 112 -0.17 -15.91 -13.09
C PRO A 112 -0.29 -15.55 -11.62
N ILE A 113 -0.86 -14.40 -11.28
CA ILE A 113 -0.99 -13.87 -9.93
C ILE A 113 -2.45 -13.60 -9.57
N SER A 114 -2.73 -13.55 -8.28
CA SER A 114 -4.04 -13.16 -7.75
C SER A 114 -4.22 -11.64 -7.70
N LYS A 115 -5.45 -11.19 -7.54
CA LYS A 115 -5.77 -9.77 -7.38
C LYS A 115 -5.07 -9.13 -6.16
N PRO A 116 -5.00 -9.76 -4.95
CA PRO A 116 -4.21 -9.25 -3.83
C PRO A 116 -2.72 -9.14 -4.14
N GLU A 117 -2.13 -10.09 -4.88
CA GLU A 117 -0.73 -10.01 -5.29
C GLU A 117 -0.47 -8.87 -6.28
N ALA A 118 -1.39 -8.62 -7.21
CA ALA A 118 -1.32 -7.45 -8.10
C ALA A 118 -1.40 -6.13 -7.33
N TYR A 119 -2.21 -6.06 -6.27
CA TYR A 119 -2.26 -4.93 -5.36
C TYR A 119 -0.91 -4.70 -4.69
N LEU A 120 -0.32 -5.74 -4.09
CA LEU A 120 1.00 -5.64 -3.44
C LEU A 120 2.11 -5.31 -4.45
N MET A 121 2.05 -5.84 -5.65
CA MET A 121 2.98 -5.52 -6.72
C MET A 121 2.98 -4.01 -7.03
N GLY A 122 1.80 -3.42 -7.22
CA GLY A 122 1.67 -1.97 -7.40
C GLY A 122 2.13 -1.17 -6.19
N MET A 123 1.75 -1.61 -4.98
CA MET A 123 2.10 -0.97 -3.72
C MET A 123 3.61 -0.92 -3.49
N PHE A 124 4.33 -1.99 -3.77
CA PHE A 124 5.76 -2.10 -3.51
C PHE A 124 6.65 -1.52 -4.60
N SER A 125 6.06 -1.06 -5.69
CA SER A 125 6.80 -0.49 -6.83
C SER A 125 7.59 0.78 -6.53
N THR A 126 7.35 1.42 -5.38
CA THR A 126 8.00 2.66 -4.96
C THR A 126 8.80 2.51 -3.67
N LEU A 127 8.91 1.30 -3.12
CA LEU A 127 9.56 1.10 -1.81
C LEU A 127 11.03 1.53 -1.77
N ASN A 128 11.74 1.43 -2.88
CA ASN A 128 13.14 1.90 -2.98
C ASN A 128 13.29 3.43 -2.86
N TYR A 129 12.20 4.20 -2.97
CA TYR A 129 12.19 5.65 -2.69
C TYR A 129 11.81 5.97 -1.24
N LEU A 130 11.26 4.98 -0.51
CA LEU A 130 10.80 5.12 0.87
C LEU A 130 11.74 4.43 1.87
N ILE A 131 12.50 3.45 1.42
CA ILE A 131 13.44 2.64 2.19
C ILE A 131 14.80 2.75 1.50
N ASP A 132 15.83 3.08 2.25
CA ASP A 132 17.21 3.17 1.73
C ASP A 132 17.81 1.78 1.47
N ALA A 133 17.26 1.10 0.45
CA ALA A 133 17.72 -0.18 -0.04
C ALA A 133 17.28 -0.42 -1.49
N PRO A 134 18.03 -1.20 -2.28
CA PRO A 134 17.60 -1.62 -3.61
C PRO A 134 16.29 -2.38 -3.58
N LEU A 135 15.41 -2.15 -4.56
CA LEU A 135 14.10 -2.81 -4.64
C LEU A 135 14.22 -4.34 -4.64
N GLU A 136 15.25 -4.88 -5.27
CA GLU A 136 15.52 -6.32 -5.32
C GLU A 136 15.70 -6.91 -3.92
N GLU A 137 16.52 -6.29 -3.07
CA GLU A 137 16.74 -6.72 -1.68
C GLU A 137 15.47 -6.61 -0.83
N ILE A 138 14.68 -5.56 -1.06
CA ILE A 138 13.39 -5.37 -0.38
C ILE A 138 12.42 -6.50 -0.76
N LEU A 139 12.31 -6.81 -2.05
CA LEU A 139 11.40 -7.82 -2.57
C LEU A 139 11.77 -9.25 -2.15
N GLU A 140 13.05 -9.53 -1.86
CA GLU A 140 13.46 -10.84 -1.31
C GLU A 140 12.83 -11.14 0.05
N GLN A 141 12.56 -10.12 0.84
CA GLN A 141 12.05 -10.24 2.21
C GLN A 141 10.52 -10.35 2.31
N ILE A 142 9.81 -10.23 1.20
CA ILE A 142 8.34 -10.25 1.16
C ILE A 142 7.80 -11.45 0.36
N PRO A 143 6.59 -11.93 0.69
CA PRO A 143 6.00 -13.10 0.07
C PRO A 143 5.30 -12.77 -1.26
N LEU A 144 6.00 -12.10 -2.17
CA LEU A 144 5.56 -11.99 -3.56
C LEU A 144 6.02 -13.20 -4.35
N CYS A 145 5.18 -13.68 -5.28
CA CYS A 145 5.57 -14.76 -6.18
C CYS A 145 6.68 -14.30 -7.16
N ALA A 146 7.38 -15.26 -7.74
CA ALA A 146 8.50 -15.00 -8.64
C ALA A 146 8.06 -14.15 -9.85
N GLU A 147 6.91 -14.44 -10.42
CA GLU A 147 6.37 -13.73 -11.59
C GLU A 147 6.10 -12.25 -11.29
N ALA A 148 5.58 -11.94 -10.10
CA ALA A 148 5.36 -10.55 -9.68
C ALA A 148 6.68 -9.81 -9.43
N LYS A 149 7.67 -10.47 -8.81
CA LYS A 149 9.02 -9.91 -8.61
C LYS A 149 9.72 -9.62 -9.94
N GLU A 150 9.73 -10.59 -10.86
CA GLU A 150 10.26 -10.42 -12.20
C GLU A 150 9.56 -9.30 -12.98
N GLY A 151 8.23 -9.22 -12.84
CA GLY A 151 7.45 -8.14 -13.45
C GLY A 151 7.83 -6.76 -12.94
N LEU A 152 8.08 -6.60 -11.63
CA LEU A 152 8.51 -5.34 -11.02
C LEU A 152 9.95 -4.97 -11.37
N LEU A 153 10.88 -5.93 -11.28
CA LEU A 153 12.32 -5.67 -11.43
C LEU A 153 12.75 -5.54 -12.89
N HIS A 154 12.19 -6.40 -13.76
CA HIS A 154 12.67 -6.55 -15.12
C HIS A 154 11.62 -6.23 -16.19
N HIS A 155 10.39 -5.86 -15.79
CA HIS A 155 9.29 -5.56 -16.71
C HIS A 155 8.95 -6.72 -17.66
N THR A 156 9.13 -7.96 -17.19
CA THR A 156 8.97 -9.18 -17.99
C THR A 156 7.67 -9.92 -17.67
N GLY A 157 7.23 -10.73 -18.63
CA GLY A 157 6.04 -11.56 -18.49
C GLY A 157 4.73 -10.74 -18.38
N ARG A 158 3.66 -11.43 -18.04
CA ARG A 158 2.33 -10.79 -17.93
C ARG A 158 2.25 -9.82 -16.75
N CYS A 159 2.97 -10.10 -15.67
CA CYS A 159 3.07 -9.19 -14.52
C CYS A 159 3.80 -7.90 -14.90
N GLY A 160 4.88 -7.98 -15.70
CA GLY A 160 5.57 -6.82 -16.25
C GLY A 160 4.67 -6.00 -17.17
N MET A 161 3.88 -6.65 -18.02
CA MET A 161 2.91 -5.98 -18.89
C MET A 161 1.84 -5.24 -18.06
N LEU A 162 1.32 -5.85 -16.98
CA LEU A 162 0.34 -5.23 -16.09
C LEU A 162 0.93 -3.99 -15.41
N TYR A 163 2.14 -4.10 -14.91
CA TYR A 163 2.84 -3.00 -14.25
C TYR A 163 3.16 -1.87 -15.26
N ASP A 164 3.67 -2.23 -16.46
CA ASP A 164 3.96 -1.27 -17.52
C ASP A 164 2.71 -0.55 -18.01
N LEU A 165 1.55 -1.21 -18.02
CA LEU A 165 0.28 -0.57 -18.36
C LEU A 165 -0.06 0.53 -17.34
N ALA A 166 0.12 0.28 -16.05
CA ALA A 166 -0.07 1.29 -15.01
C ALA A 166 0.90 2.48 -15.19
N LEU A 167 2.19 2.22 -15.40
CA LEU A 167 3.19 3.25 -15.65
C LEU A 167 2.92 4.05 -16.94
N SER A 168 2.48 3.37 -18.00
CA SER A 168 2.16 4.03 -19.28
C SER A 168 0.97 4.98 -19.13
N TYR A 169 0.00 4.60 -18.29
CA TYR A 169 -1.14 5.46 -18.01
C TYR A 169 -0.74 6.72 -17.25
N GLU A 170 0.12 6.59 -16.20
CA GLU A 170 0.68 7.72 -15.46
C GLU A 170 1.43 8.71 -16.38
N ARG A 171 2.12 8.18 -17.39
CA ARG A 171 2.93 8.96 -18.34
C ARG A 171 2.17 9.42 -19.58
N ALA A 172 0.88 9.09 -19.70
CA ALA A 172 0.05 9.34 -20.88
C ALA A 172 0.66 8.79 -22.18
N ASN A 173 1.31 7.63 -22.12
CA ASN A 173 1.88 6.96 -23.30
C ASN A 173 0.82 6.09 -23.99
N TRP A 174 -0.04 6.72 -24.75
CA TRP A 174 -1.23 6.10 -25.37
C TRP A 174 -0.90 4.93 -26.29
N ALA A 175 0.14 5.05 -27.10
CA ALA A 175 0.54 3.97 -28.01
C ALA A 175 0.95 2.70 -27.25
N ARG A 176 1.66 2.86 -26.13
CA ARG A 176 2.06 1.72 -25.29
C ARG A 176 0.89 1.14 -24.50
N ILE A 177 -0.06 1.98 -24.11
CA ILE A 177 -1.29 1.57 -23.43
C ILE A 177 -2.10 0.62 -24.31
N ASP A 178 -2.32 0.96 -25.59
CA ASP A 178 -3.09 0.13 -26.52
C ASP A 178 -2.42 -1.24 -26.71
N GLU A 179 -1.12 -1.27 -26.94
CA GLU A 179 -0.33 -2.51 -27.11
C GLU A 179 -0.43 -3.42 -25.87
N LEU A 180 -0.21 -2.86 -24.69
CA LEU A 180 -0.24 -3.62 -23.44
C LEU A 180 -1.64 -4.12 -23.08
N ALA A 181 -2.66 -3.30 -23.29
CA ALA A 181 -4.05 -3.66 -23.06
C ALA A 181 -4.49 -4.81 -23.98
N GLU A 182 -4.13 -4.76 -25.26
CA GLU A 182 -4.38 -5.84 -26.23
C GLU A 182 -3.68 -7.14 -25.77
N GLY A 183 -2.39 -7.05 -25.42
CA GLY A 183 -1.62 -8.20 -24.94
C GLY A 183 -2.16 -8.85 -23.67
N LEU A 184 -2.78 -8.06 -22.78
CA LEU A 184 -3.42 -8.53 -21.56
C LEU A 184 -4.89 -8.95 -21.77
N GLY A 185 -5.47 -8.66 -22.95
CA GLY A 185 -6.87 -8.93 -23.26
C GLY A 185 -7.83 -7.97 -22.54
N ILE A 186 -7.38 -6.77 -22.17
CA ILE A 186 -8.15 -5.75 -21.49
C ILE A 186 -8.80 -4.83 -22.55
N PRO A 187 -10.12 -4.60 -22.50
CA PRO A 187 -10.77 -3.65 -23.40
C PRO A 187 -10.29 -2.21 -23.14
N THR A 188 -9.69 -1.57 -24.14
CA THR A 188 -9.10 -0.23 -24.03
C THR A 188 -10.12 0.86 -23.67
N ASN A 189 -11.37 0.69 -24.10
CA ASN A 189 -12.46 1.61 -23.79
C ASN A 189 -12.82 1.66 -22.29
N LEU A 190 -12.42 0.68 -21.52
CA LEU A 190 -12.66 0.64 -20.06
C LEU A 190 -11.55 1.31 -19.25
N LEU A 191 -10.35 1.44 -19.81
CA LEU A 191 -9.17 1.89 -19.07
C LEU A 191 -9.32 3.28 -18.49
N THR A 192 -9.85 4.21 -19.25
CA THR A 192 -10.01 5.61 -18.81
C THR A 192 -10.97 5.71 -17.63
N SER A 193 -12.15 5.09 -17.73
CA SER A 193 -13.13 5.10 -16.63
C SER A 193 -12.59 4.37 -15.39
N LEU A 194 -11.88 3.25 -15.59
CA LEU A 194 -11.26 2.50 -14.51
C LEU A 194 -10.18 3.31 -13.80
N TYR A 195 -9.32 3.99 -14.55
CA TYR A 195 -8.26 4.82 -13.97
C TYR A 195 -8.83 6.00 -13.16
N PHE A 196 -9.82 6.72 -13.71
CA PHE A 196 -10.48 7.80 -12.98
C PHE A 196 -11.22 7.31 -11.74
N SER A 197 -11.89 6.17 -11.80
CA SER A 197 -12.55 5.55 -10.64
C SER A 197 -11.54 5.19 -9.54
N CYS A 198 -10.38 4.63 -9.90
CA CYS A 198 -9.29 4.37 -8.95
C CYS A 198 -8.76 5.67 -8.35
N MET A 199 -8.57 6.70 -9.15
CA MET A 199 -8.08 8.00 -8.69
C MET A 199 -9.06 8.66 -7.71
N GLU A 200 -10.36 8.61 -7.98
CA GLU A 200 -11.39 9.14 -7.08
C GLU A 200 -11.42 8.38 -5.75
N GLU A 201 -11.35 7.05 -5.79
CA GLU A 201 -11.31 6.21 -4.59
C GLU A 201 -10.04 6.48 -3.77
N VAL A 202 -8.87 6.51 -4.41
CA VAL A 202 -7.59 6.82 -3.74
C VAL A 202 -7.63 8.20 -3.10
N ASN A 203 -8.13 9.22 -3.81
CA ASN A 203 -8.25 10.57 -3.27
C ASN A 203 -9.23 10.65 -2.10
N ARG A 204 -10.35 9.93 -2.17
CA ARG A 204 -11.32 9.87 -1.08
C ARG A 204 -10.70 9.25 0.17
N VAL A 205 -10.12 8.06 0.05
CA VAL A 205 -9.49 7.34 1.15
C VAL A 205 -8.30 8.14 1.72
N TRP A 206 -7.47 8.71 0.85
CA TRP A 206 -6.33 9.54 1.27
C TRP A 206 -6.79 10.76 2.07
N ASN A 207 -7.82 11.46 1.61
CA ASN A 207 -8.38 12.61 2.31
C ASN A 207 -9.02 12.22 3.66
N GLU A 208 -9.67 11.08 3.75
CA GLU A 208 -10.23 10.57 5.01
C GLU A 208 -9.11 10.26 6.02
N ILE A 209 -8.00 9.68 5.55
CA ILE A 209 -6.85 9.33 6.39
C ILE A 209 -6.05 10.56 6.81
N THR A 210 -5.94 11.58 5.96
CA THR A 210 -5.11 12.76 6.22
C THR A 210 -5.87 13.93 6.85
N ARG A 211 -7.20 13.88 6.97
CA ARG A 211 -7.97 14.92 7.67
C ARG A 211 -7.71 14.86 9.17
N PRO A 212 -7.39 16.01 9.82
CA PRO A 212 -7.36 16.08 11.26
C PRO A 212 -8.76 15.82 11.83
N GLU A 213 -8.86 15.04 12.89
CA GLU A 213 -10.14 14.79 13.56
C GLU A 213 -10.78 16.11 14.04
N PRO A 214 -12.10 16.31 13.89
CA PRO A 214 -12.78 17.55 14.30
C PRO A 214 -12.59 17.92 15.77
N SER A 215 -12.37 16.94 16.63
CA SER A 215 -12.13 17.11 18.06
C SER A 215 -10.86 17.90 18.42
N GLN A 216 -9.85 17.91 17.57
CA GLN A 216 -8.62 18.66 17.82
C GLN A 216 -8.72 20.13 17.40
N LEU A 217 -9.56 20.42 16.40
CA LEU A 217 -9.83 21.80 15.97
C LEU A 217 -10.75 22.55 16.97
N GLU A 218 -11.72 21.86 17.54
CA GLU A 218 -12.62 22.46 18.56
C GLU A 218 -11.93 22.68 19.90
N ALA A 219 -11.02 21.77 20.31
CA ALA A 219 -10.24 21.93 21.53
C ALA A 219 -9.28 23.13 21.46
N GLY A 220 -8.58 23.32 20.33
CA GLY A 220 -7.68 24.45 20.12
C GLY A 220 -8.40 25.81 20.07
N LEU A 221 -9.61 25.86 19.50
CA LEU A 221 -10.42 27.09 19.44
C LEU A 221 -11.10 27.41 20.78
N ALA A 222 -11.29 26.44 21.65
CA ALA A 222 -11.84 26.65 23.01
C ALA A 222 -10.78 27.22 23.96
N GLU A 223 -9.51 26.84 23.83
CA GLU A 223 -8.39 27.39 24.59
C GLU A 223 -8.09 28.86 24.22
N GLU A 224 -8.21 29.24 22.94
CA GLU A 224 -7.99 30.61 22.49
C GLU A 224 -9.14 31.58 22.87
N ARG A 225 -10.34 31.07 23.20
CA ARG A 225 -11.47 31.89 23.62
C ARG A 225 -11.61 32.05 25.16
N GLY A 226 -10.76 31.37 25.90
CA GLY A 226 -10.75 31.37 27.38
C GLY A 226 -9.69 32.26 28.03
N THR A 227 -8.95 33.04 27.22
CA THR A 227 -8.04 34.11 27.70
C THR A 227 -8.54 35.46 27.22
#